data_d951a365b04d55e9d5009023de8289bc
#
_entry.id   d951a365b04d55e9d5009023de8289bc
#
_cell.length_a   1.000
_cell.length_b   1.000
_cell.length_c   1.000
_cell.angle_alpha   90.00
_cell.angle_beta   90.00
_cell.angle_gamma   90.00
#
_symmetry.space_group_name_H-M   'P 1'
#
loop_
_entity.id
_entity.type
_entity.pdbx_description
1 polymer ?
#
loop_
_entity_poly.entity_id
_entity_poly.type
_entity_poly.pdbx_seq_one_letter_code
_entity_poly.pdbx_strand_id
1 'polypeptide(L)'
;AVQQEVILMDETPSALDPISTMKIEDLALELKKDYTIVIVTHNMQQAARISDKTAFFLLGELIEFNETKQLFANPSNPKTEEYITGRFG
;
A
#
# COMPACT_ATOMS: atom_id res chain seq x y z
N ALA A 1 6.92 -12.17 -24.02
CA ALA A 1 6.66 -11.39 -22.81
C ALA A 1 6.99 -12.23 -21.59
N VAL A 2 7.77 -11.67 -20.72
CA VAL A 2 8.13 -12.33 -19.47
C VAL A 2 6.97 -12.22 -18.51
N GLN A 3 6.47 -13.37 -18.04
CA GLN A 3 5.44 -13.39 -17.02
C GLN A 3 6.12 -13.15 -15.68
N GLN A 4 5.77 -12.05 -15.03
CA GLN A 4 6.25 -11.81 -13.69
C GLN A 4 5.39 -12.58 -12.69
N GLU A 5 6.03 -13.22 -11.75
CA GLU A 5 5.32 -13.84 -10.65
C GLU A 5 4.80 -12.75 -9.70
N VAL A 6 3.63 -12.98 -9.15
CA VAL A 6 3.01 -12.08 -8.19
C VAL A 6 3.25 -12.62 -6.79
N ILE A 7 3.82 -11.79 -5.94
CA ILE A 7 4.02 -12.12 -4.53
C ILE A 7 3.05 -11.31 -3.69
N LEU A 8 2.26 -12.00 -2.88
CA LEU A 8 1.32 -11.35 -1.98
C LEU A 8 1.91 -11.28 -0.57
N MET A 9 2.02 -10.08 -0.04
CA MET A 9 2.42 -9.85 1.34
C MET A 9 1.24 -9.30 2.12
N ASP A 10 0.77 -10.06 3.11
CA ASP A 10 -0.33 -9.63 3.96
C ASP A 10 0.24 -9.26 5.32
N GLU A 11 0.17 -7.98 5.64
CA GLU A 11 0.72 -7.48 6.88
C GLU A 11 -0.27 -7.69 8.02
N THR A 12 0.15 -8.43 9.04
CA THR A 12 -0.69 -8.68 10.19
C THR A 12 -0.50 -7.59 11.24
N PRO A 13 -1.53 -7.32 12.09
CA PRO A 13 -1.42 -6.31 13.14
C PRO A 13 -0.30 -6.56 14.14
N SER A 14 0.14 -7.79 14.29
CA SER A 14 1.24 -8.14 15.20
C SER A 14 2.62 -7.76 14.67
N ALA A 15 2.73 -7.40 13.40
CA ALA A 15 4.00 -6.99 12.79
C ALA A 15 4.23 -5.49 12.95
N LEU A 16 4.08 -4.97 14.17
CA LEU A 16 4.19 -3.54 14.44
C LEU A 16 5.57 -3.10 14.90
N ASP A 17 6.52 -4.03 14.95
CA ASP A 17 7.91 -3.69 15.28
C ASP A 17 8.50 -2.85 14.14
N PRO A 18 8.97 -1.62 14.42
CA PRO A 18 9.53 -0.77 13.37
C PRO A 18 10.70 -1.40 12.61
N ILE A 19 11.51 -2.19 13.31
CA ILE A 19 12.65 -2.86 12.67
C ILE A 19 12.17 -3.92 11.69
N SER A 20 11.18 -4.70 12.09
CA SER A 20 10.60 -5.72 11.22
C SER A 20 9.90 -5.09 10.02
N THR A 21 9.21 -3.99 10.24
CA THR A 21 8.55 -3.24 9.16
C THR A 21 9.56 -2.74 8.14
N MET A 22 10.67 -2.20 8.59
CA MET A 22 11.74 -1.72 7.70
C MET A 22 12.32 -2.86 6.88
N LYS A 23 12.52 -4.03 7.48
CA LYS A 23 13.02 -5.19 6.77
C LYS A 23 12.06 -5.66 5.69
N ILE A 24 10.77 -5.64 5.98
CA ILE A 24 9.75 -6.01 5.00
C ILE A 24 9.75 -5.02 3.84
N GLU A 25 9.86 -3.72 4.12
CA GLU A 25 9.91 -2.70 3.09
C GLU A 25 11.16 -2.86 2.21
N ASP A 26 12.30 -3.09 2.82
CA ASP A 26 13.53 -3.31 2.07
C ASP A 26 13.44 -4.54 1.18
N LEU A 27 12.87 -5.62 1.72
CA LEU A 27 12.68 -6.85 0.95
C LEU A 27 11.73 -6.61 -0.22
N ALA A 28 10.64 -5.90 -0.01
CA ALA A 28 9.69 -5.60 -1.08
C ALA A 28 10.34 -4.76 -2.19
N LEU A 29 11.13 -3.76 -1.83
CA LEU A 29 11.82 -2.92 -2.80
C LEU A 29 12.86 -3.72 -3.59
N GLU A 30 13.49 -4.69 -2.96
CA GLU A 30 14.43 -5.57 -3.64
C GLU A 30 13.71 -6.51 -4.60
N LEU A 31 12.63 -7.13 -4.13
CA LEU A 31 11.90 -8.11 -4.92
C LEU A 31 11.13 -7.49 -6.09
N LYS A 32 10.71 -6.23 -5.98
CA LYS A 32 9.92 -5.63 -7.05
C LYS A 32 10.67 -5.49 -8.36
N LYS A 33 11.99 -5.61 -8.33
CA LYS A 33 12.80 -5.57 -9.54
C LYS A 33 12.52 -6.75 -10.46
N ASP A 34 12.19 -7.90 -9.88
CA ASP A 34 11.97 -9.14 -10.60
C ASP A 34 10.54 -9.65 -10.51
N TYR A 35 9.77 -9.15 -9.56
CA TYR A 35 8.42 -9.65 -9.26
C TYR A 35 7.43 -8.50 -9.14
N THR A 36 6.15 -8.83 -9.32
CA THR A 36 5.08 -7.91 -8.96
C THR A 36 4.70 -8.18 -7.51
N ILE A 37 4.77 -7.14 -6.67
CA ILE A 37 4.50 -7.27 -5.24
C ILE A 37 3.18 -6.62 -4.92
N VAL A 38 2.30 -7.36 -4.25
CA VAL A 38 1.04 -6.82 -3.73
C VAL A 38 1.13 -6.86 -2.21
N ILE A 39 0.99 -5.72 -1.58
CA ILE A 39 1.05 -5.60 -0.12
C ILE A 39 -0.31 -5.15 0.39
N VAL A 40 -0.85 -5.90 1.34
CA VAL A 40 -2.07 -5.50 2.05
C VAL A 40 -1.66 -4.95 3.41
N THR A 41 -1.93 -3.68 3.64
CA THR A 41 -1.48 -3.02 4.86
C THR A 41 -2.49 -2.00 5.35
N HIS A 42 -2.54 -1.81 6.66
CA HIS A 42 -3.29 -0.72 7.29
C HIS A 42 -2.40 0.50 7.53
N ASN A 43 -1.12 0.39 7.22
CA ASN A 43 -0.16 1.47 7.42
C ASN A 43 -0.04 2.30 6.16
N MET A 44 -0.71 3.46 6.15
CA MET A 44 -0.71 4.36 5.00
C MET A 44 0.67 4.92 4.69
N GLN A 45 1.47 5.17 5.72
CA GLN A 45 2.82 5.70 5.50
C GLN A 45 3.68 4.70 4.77
N GLN A 46 3.55 3.41 5.09
CA GLN A 46 4.26 2.36 4.40
C GLN A 46 3.83 2.29 2.94
N ALA A 47 2.52 2.31 2.68
CA ALA A 47 2.01 2.30 1.31
C ALA A 47 2.53 3.50 0.52
N ALA A 48 2.56 4.68 1.13
CA ALA A 48 3.04 5.89 0.47
C ALA A 48 4.54 5.81 0.12
N ARG A 49 5.32 5.14 0.97
CA ARG A 49 6.78 5.06 0.77
C ARG A 49 7.19 4.07 -0.30
N ILE A 50 6.56 2.90 -0.33
CA ILE A 50 7.11 1.78 -1.09
C ILE A 50 6.29 1.37 -2.30
N SER A 51 5.06 1.82 -2.43
CA SER A 51 4.22 1.36 -3.53
C SER A 51 4.22 2.33 -4.70
N ASP A 52 4.11 1.77 -5.89
CA ASP A 52 3.98 2.56 -7.12
C ASP A 52 2.51 2.90 -7.38
N LYS A 53 1.62 1.99 -7.05
CA LYS A 53 0.18 2.18 -7.16
C LYS A 53 -0.48 1.73 -5.88
N THR A 54 -1.56 2.39 -5.51
CA THR A 54 -2.28 2.11 -4.28
C THR A 54 -3.77 1.97 -4.56
N ALA A 55 -4.36 0.94 -3.96
CA ALA A 55 -5.80 0.73 -3.97
C ALA A 55 -6.34 0.95 -2.55
N PHE A 56 -7.32 1.83 -2.41
CA PHE A 56 -7.95 2.08 -1.13
C PHE A 56 -9.27 1.33 -1.06
N PHE A 57 -9.39 0.45 -0.07
CA PHE A 57 -10.59 -0.33 0.19
C PHE A 57 -11.22 0.14 1.50
N LEU A 58 -12.55 0.22 1.50
CA LEU A 58 -13.30 0.54 2.69
C LEU A 58 -14.52 -0.38 2.75
N LEU A 59 -14.65 -1.12 3.87
CA LEU A 59 -15.77 -2.04 4.10
C LEU A 59 -15.97 -3.03 2.94
N GLY A 60 -14.87 -3.52 2.40
CA GLY A 60 -14.91 -4.50 1.32
C GLY A 60 -15.11 -3.91 -0.07
N GLU A 61 -15.24 -2.61 -0.20
CA GLU A 61 -15.39 -1.94 -1.50
C GLU A 61 -14.12 -1.24 -1.91
N LEU A 62 -13.79 -1.36 -3.18
CA LEU A 62 -12.71 -0.56 -3.76
C LEU A 62 -13.22 0.86 -3.96
N ILE A 63 -12.62 1.79 -3.23
CA ILE A 63 -13.02 3.20 -3.27
C ILE A 63 -12.24 3.95 -4.32
N GLU A 64 -10.92 3.74 -4.37
CA GLU A 64 -10.07 4.44 -5.32
C GLU A 64 -8.83 3.59 -5.62
N PHE A 65 -8.39 3.63 -6.87
CA PHE A 65 -7.16 3.00 -7.33
C PHE A 65 -6.42 3.97 -8.22
N ASN A 66 -5.19 4.29 -7.87
CA ASN A 66 -4.41 5.25 -8.65
C ASN A 66 -2.91 5.10 -8.33
N GLU A 67 -2.10 5.85 -9.06
CA GLU A 67 -0.70 5.96 -8.70
C GLU A 67 -0.59 6.50 -7.27
N THR A 68 0.36 5.97 -6.53
CA THR A 68 0.49 6.28 -5.09
C THR A 68 0.63 7.79 -4.84
N LYS A 69 1.47 8.45 -5.61
CA LYS A 69 1.67 9.90 -5.44
C LYS A 69 0.38 10.67 -5.69
N GLN A 70 -0.37 10.29 -6.71
CA GLN A 70 -1.63 10.93 -7.04
C GLN A 70 -2.67 10.70 -5.97
N LEU A 71 -2.78 9.47 -5.50
CA LEU A 71 -3.78 9.10 -4.51
C LEU A 71 -3.57 9.84 -3.19
N PHE A 72 -2.33 9.97 -2.73
CA PHE A 72 -2.04 10.62 -1.46
C PHE A 72 -1.97 12.14 -1.57
N ALA A 73 -1.55 12.68 -2.72
CA ALA A 73 -1.44 14.12 -2.89
C ALA A 73 -2.76 14.78 -3.27
N ASN A 74 -3.55 14.12 -4.10
CA ASN A 74 -4.78 14.68 -4.63
C ASN A 74 -5.79 13.57 -4.90
N PRO A 75 -6.37 12.98 -3.83
CA PRO A 75 -7.32 11.89 -4.00
C PRO A 75 -8.57 12.35 -4.73
N SER A 76 -9.06 11.49 -5.62
CA SER A 76 -10.25 11.78 -6.43
C SER A 76 -11.54 11.54 -5.68
N ASN A 77 -11.51 10.74 -4.62
CA ASN A 77 -12.68 10.37 -3.86
C ASN A 77 -12.64 11.02 -2.47
N PRO A 78 -13.72 11.71 -2.05
CA PRO A 78 -13.77 12.32 -0.71
C PRO A 78 -13.52 11.34 0.45
N LYS A 79 -13.91 10.08 0.30
CA LYS A 79 -13.67 9.08 1.34
C LYS A 79 -12.19 8.79 1.50
N THR A 80 -11.45 8.76 0.39
CA THR A 80 -10.00 8.59 0.42
C THR A 80 -9.35 9.77 1.14
N GLU A 81 -9.78 10.97 0.83
CA GLU A 81 -9.26 12.17 1.46
C GLU A 81 -9.51 12.17 2.97
N GLU A 82 -10.71 11.80 3.39
CA GLU A 82 -11.03 11.72 4.81
C GLU A 82 -10.13 10.72 5.54
N TYR A 83 -9.88 9.58 4.92
CA TYR A 83 -9.03 8.56 5.50
C TYR A 83 -7.59 9.04 5.63
N ILE A 84 -7.06 9.65 4.58
CA ILE A 84 -5.68 10.14 4.57
C ILE A 84 -5.48 11.27 5.58
N THR A 85 -6.45 12.16 5.70
CA THR A 85 -6.34 13.30 6.61
C THR A 85 -6.67 12.96 8.07
N GLY A 86 -7.08 11.72 8.34
CA GLY A 86 -7.44 11.31 9.69
C GLY A 86 -8.78 11.80 10.17
N ARG A 87 -9.60 12.34 9.29
CA ARG A 87 -10.94 12.82 9.65
C ARG A 87 -11.97 11.71 9.68
N PHE A 88 -11.55 10.53 9.26
CA PHE A 88 -12.41 9.37 9.18
C PHE A 88 -12.56 8.75 10.56
N GLY A 89 -13.74 8.67 11.03
CA GLY A 89 -14.06 8.01 12.30
C GLY A 89 -14.53 8.79 13.36
#